data_63298746a2c001a720541844cf29e20d
#
_entry.id   63298746a2c001a720541844cf29e20d
#
_cell.length_a   1.000
_cell.length_b   1.000
_cell.length_c   1.000
_cell.angle_alpha   90.00
_cell.angle_beta   90.00
_cell.angle_gamma   90.00
#
_symmetry.space_group_name_H-M   'P 1'
#
loop_
_entity.id
_entity.type
_entity.pdbx_description
1 polymer ?
#
loop_
_entity_poly.entity_id
_entity_poly.type
_entity_poly.pdbx_seq_one_letter_code
_entity_poly.pdbx_strand_id
1 'polypeptide(L)'
;SPLALALAAAIARLRTLATEGRPTLGYELRAAARPSVLRTFDDEPREEGEVTGWTSGFIGARWGARVELTAVVDADDDDAIRLDGSYFAGKFGNWIVTAGAQDRWWGSGWQGSLILGNSARPVPALALDRAVSDPFESKWLRWIGPWRLSTFMGYMEGDREDFDHPLLFGMRISARPLEGLEISVDRTAQWCGEGRSCTWDDFWNLWSGNDNAGENVDPEDEPGNQLAGWDIRWASPIGDWNYALYNQHTGETIDNKIPRPYRSFDVVGLETWGSDAIDGSSWRASLEWANTRCGGTENEQRLWDCAYNNGIFNVEGYRSKGRPLGHSMDGDGQMYGLRYMRVDDSARTLTALLRYTMVNEGGAVPDTRHTVAPGPEDWWSVDVTYRWPISSGWIEATAGGDYQDREWNDTDAMLPRFAVSWRHEFQ
;
A
#
# COMPACT_ATOMS: atom_id res chain seq x y z
N SER A 1 -4.31 22.33 -17.61
CA SER A 1 -3.60 22.58 -16.34
C SER A 1 -2.15 22.12 -16.48
N PRO A 2 -1.19 22.68 -15.75
CA PRO A 2 0.22 22.26 -15.79
C PRO A 2 0.41 20.76 -15.51
N LEU A 3 -0.41 20.20 -14.61
CA LEU A 3 -0.43 18.75 -14.34
C LEU A 3 -0.82 17.93 -15.57
N ALA A 4 -1.79 18.42 -16.37
CA ALA A 4 -2.19 17.75 -17.61
C ALA A 4 -1.07 17.82 -18.67
N LEU A 5 -0.34 18.93 -18.72
CA LEU A 5 0.82 19.08 -19.62
C LEU A 5 2.00 18.22 -19.15
N ALA A 6 2.31 18.20 -17.86
CA ALA A 6 3.34 17.34 -17.27
C ALA A 6 3.01 15.86 -17.47
N LEU A 7 1.77 15.47 -17.25
CA LEU A 7 1.29 14.10 -17.50
C LEU A 7 1.34 13.76 -18.99
N ALA A 8 0.91 14.67 -19.88
CA ALA A 8 0.99 14.48 -21.32
C ALA A 8 2.44 14.36 -21.81
N ALA A 9 3.34 15.16 -21.26
CA ALA A 9 4.78 15.08 -21.55
C ALA A 9 5.38 13.76 -21.06
N ALA A 10 5.03 13.33 -19.83
CA ALA A 10 5.45 12.04 -19.30
C ALA A 10 4.91 10.86 -20.13
N ILE A 11 3.64 10.90 -20.52
CA ILE A 11 3.03 9.89 -21.41
C ILE A 11 3.69 9.90 -22.80
N ALA A 12 3.96 11.07 -23.37
CA ALA A 12 4.65 11.19 -24.65
C ALA A 12 6.07 10.60 -24.56
N ARG A 13 6.81 10.92 -23.49
CA ARG A 13 8.15 10.36 -23.23
C ARG A 13 8.11 8.85 -23.06
N LEU A 14 7.18 8.32 -22.27
CA LEU A 14 6.99 6.86 -22.10
C LEU A 14 6.64 6.18 -23.43
N ARG A 15 5.82 6.81 -24.28
CA ARG A 15 5.51 6.29 -25.62
C ARG A 15 6.74 6.28 -26.51
N THR A 16 7.55 7.34 -26.51
CA THR A 16 8.78 7.42 -27.30
C THR A 16 9.79 6.35 -26.85
N LEU A 17 10.00 6.20 -25.55
CA LEU A 17 10.87 5.15 -24.98
C LEU A 17 10.37 3.75 -25.35
N ALA A 18 9.05 3.52 -25.28
CA ALA A 18 8.45 2.24 -25.66
C ALA A 18 8.55 1.95 -27.17
N THR A 19 8.51 2.98 -28.04
CA THR A 19 8.63 2.82 -29.50
C THR A 19 10.09 2.72 -29.95
N GLU A 20 11.02 3.39 -29.30
CA GLU A 20 12.44 3.33 -29.62
C GLU A 20 13.11 2.05 -29.11
N GLY A 21 12.49 1.35 -28.16
CA GLY A 21 13.01 0.10 -27.59
C GLY A 21 14.35 0.26 -26.84
N ARG A 22 14.73 1.49 -26.51
CA ARG A 22 15.97 1.76 -25.78
C ARG A 22 15.78 1.46 -24.31
N PRO A 23 16.73 0.77 -23.68
CA PRO A 23 16.69 0.59 -22.24
C PRO A 23 16.85 1.95 -21.53
N THR A 24 16.09 2.16 -20.46
CA THR A 24 16.36 3.25 -19.53
C THR A 24 17.35 2.77 -18.49
N LEU A 25 18.26 3.64 -18.09
CA LEU A 25 19.24 3.40 -17.04
C LEU A 25 19.18 4.57 -16.07
N GLY A 26 19.28 4.32 -14.79
CA GLY A 26 19.29 5.37 -13.80
C GLY A 26 19.82 4.91 -12.45
N TYR A 27 19.98 5.88 -11.56
CA TYR A 27 20.30 5.63 -10.17
C TYR A 27 19.55 6.62 -9.26
N GLU A 28 19.44 6.23 -8.02
CA GLU A 28 18.88 7.04 -6.94
C GLU A 28 19.73 6.90 -5.69
N LEU A 29 20.02 8.03 -5.07
CA LEU A 29 20.72 8.10 -3.80
C LEU A 29 19.75 8.69 -2.77
N ARG A 30 19.58 8.01 -1.65
CA ARG A 30 18.73 8.44 -0.56
C ARG A 30 19.52 8.44 0.74
N ALA A 31 19.29 9.46 1.55
CA ALA A 31 19.82 9.53 2.91
C ALA A 31 18.74 10.10 3.84
N ALA A 32 18.52 9.46 4.96
CA ALA A 32 17.57 9.90 5.98
C ALA A 32 18.23 9.87 7.37
N ALA A 33 18.15 10.95 8.09
CA ALA A 33 18.59 10.97 9.49
C ALA A 33 17.63 10.18 10.41
N ARG A 34 16.44 9.90 9.95
CA ARG A 34 15.44 9.04 10.58
C ARG A 34 14.36 8.73 9.56
N PRO A 35 14.32 7.53 9.01
CA PRO A 35 13.23 7.10 8.13
C PRO A 35 11.87 7.18 8.83
N SER A 36 10.81 7.47 8.08
CA SER A 36 9.45 7.48 8.61
C SER A 36 8.97 6.04 8.85
N VAL A 37 8.53 5.76 10.07
CA VAL A 37 7.88 4.49 10.42
C VAL A 37 6.47 4.43 9.85
N LEU A 38 5.72 5.55 9.94
CA LEU A 38 4.37 5.67 9.42
C LEU A 38 4.42 6.12 7.96
N ARG A 39 4.49 5.17 7.05
CA ARG A 39 4.63 5.38 5.61
C ARG A 39 3.31 5.74 4.95
N THR A 40 3.40 6.53 3.88
CA THR A 40 2.26 6.99 3.08
C THR A 40 2.32 6.42 1.66
N PHE A 41 1.44 6.88 0.78
CA PHE A 41 1.51 6.58 -0.66
C PHE A 41 2.78 7.17 -1.31
N ASP A 42 3.39 8.19 -0.70
CA ASP A 42 4.60 8.81 -1.21
C ASP A 42 5.81 7.85 -1.05
N ASP A 43 6.73 7.91 -2.01
CA ASP A 43 7.95 7.11 -2.02
C ASP A 43 9.03 7.77 -1.14
N GLU A 44 9.08 7.38 0.11
CA GLU A 44 10.01 7.89 1.12
C GLU A 44 11.17 6.90 1.35
N PRO A 45 12.37 7.36 1.78
CA PRO A 45 13.44 6.46 2.22
C PRO A 45 12.95 5.45 3.27
N ARG A 46 13.37 4.20 3.14
CA ARG A 46 13.05 3.15 4.12
C ARG A 46 14.11 3.07 5.22
N GLU A 47 15.36 3.38 4.84
CA GLU A 47 16.54 3.22 5.67
C GLU A 47 17.35 4.53 5.73
N GLU A 48 18.37 4.57 6.58
CA GLU A 48 19.21 5.74 6.74
C GLU A 48 20.04 6.08 5.49
N GLY A 49 20.42 5.06 4.71
CA GLY A 49 21.14 5.22 3.46
C GLY A 49 20.76 4.18 2.43
N GLU A 50 20.41 4.62 1.23
CA GLU A 50 20.04 3.75 0.12
C GLU A 50 20.74 4.21 -1.17
N VAL A 51 21.32 3.25 -1.91
CA VAL A 51 21.88 3.46 -3.23
C VAL A 51 21.22 2.48 -4.19
N THR A 52 20.37 2.99 -5.07
CA THR A 52 19.61 2.20 -6.03
C THR A 52 20.12 2.44 -7.44
N GLY A 53 20.34 1.38 -8.20
CA GLY A 53 20.60 1.42 -9.63
C GLY A 53 19.58 0.58 -10.38
N TRP A 54 19.09 1.06 -11.52
CA TRP A 54 18.14 0.27 -12.32
C TRP A 54 18.40 0.36 -13.81
N THR A 55 17.96 -0.68 -14.49
CA THR A 55 17.77 -0.67 -15.95
C THR A 55 16.41 -1.27 -16.28
N SER A 56 15.73 -0.70 -17.28
CA SER A 56 14.48 -1.27 -17.77
C SER A 56 14.40 -1.15 -19.29
N GLY A 57 13.71 -2.10 -19.90
CA GLY A 57 13.56 -2.11 -21.36
C GLY A 57 12.48 -3.05 -21.84
N PHE A 58 12.22 -2.97 -23.16
CA PHE A 58 11.27 -3.83 -23.84
C PHE A 58 12.00 -4.77 -24.79
N ILE A 59 11.53 -6.00 -24.87
CA ILE A 59 11.98 -7.03 -25.80
C ILE A 59 10.84 -7.31 -26.77
N GLY A 60 10.88 -6.66 -27.95
CA GLY A 60 9.78 -6.66 -28.89
C GLY A 60 8.54 -5.94 -28.32
N ALA A 61 7.35 -6.25 -28.86
CA ALA A 61 6.09 -5.59 -28.48
C ALA A 61 5.37 -6.24 -27.27
N ARG A 62 5.91 -7.32 -26.73
CA ARG A 62 5.19 -8.15 -25.74
C ARG A 62 5.88 -8.23 -24.38
N TRP A 63 7.19 -8.11 -24.32
CA TRP A 63 7.95 -8.37 -23.12
C TRP A 63 8.57 -7.09 -22.58
N GLY A 64 8.55 -6.92 -21.28
CA GLY A 64 9.22 -5.83 -20.58
C GLY A 64 9.94 -6.38 -19.35
N ALA A 65 11.05 -5.78 -19.02
CA ALA A 65 11.81 -6.13 -17.84
C ALA A 65 12.38 -4.89 -17.17
N ARG A 66 12.51 -4.94 -15.87
CA ARG A 66 13.27 -4.01 -15.04
C ARG A 66 14.12 -4.81 -14.07
N VAL A 67 15.37 -4.47 -13.97
CA VAL A 67 16.25 -4.94 -12.92
C VAL A 67 16.61 -3.72 -12.09
N GLU A 68 16.34 -3.81 -10.81
CA GLU A 68 16.64 -2.79 -9.82
C GLU A 68 17.43 -3.43 -8.69
N LEU A 69 18.52 -2.80 -8.30
CA LEU A 69 19.38 -3.24 -7.21
C LEU A 69 19.58 -2.08 -6.25
N THR A 70 19.21 -2.29 -4.99
CA THR A 70 19.40 -1.32 -3.91
C THR A 70 20.37 -1.88 -2.89
N ALA A 71 21.43 -1.14 -2.62
CA ALA A 71 22.31 -1.37 -1.48
C ALA A 71 21.89 -0.44 -0.33
N VAL A 72 21.79 -0.99 0.87
CA VAL A 72 21.22 -0.33 2.04
C VAL A 72 22.25 -0.30 3.16
N VAL A 73 22.27 0.80 3.90
CA VAL A 73 23.06 0.97 5.10
C VAL A 73 22.13 0.84 6.31
N ASP A 74 22.51 -0.01 7.25
CA ASP A 74 21.77 -0.23 8.51
C ASP A 74 20.33 -0.77 8.28
N ALA A 75 20.25 -1.87 7.52
CA ALA A 75 18.99 -2.46 7.13
C ALA A 75 18.20 -2.99 8.35
N ASP A 76 16.98 -2.49 8.55
CA ASP A 76 16.08 -2.93 9.63
C ASP A 76 15.73 -4.44 9.57
N ASP A 77 15.83 -5.04 8.37
CA ASP A 77 15.45 -6.42 8.08
C ASP A 77 16.64 -7.32 7.70
N ASP A 78 17.87 -6.90 8.03
CA ASP A 78 19.13 -7.58 7.73
C ASP A 78 19.47 -7.77 6.24
N ASP A 79 18.57 -7.33 5.32
CA ASP A 79 18.76 -7.41 3.88
C ASP A 79 19.49 -6.17 3.31
N ALA A 80 20.81 -6.18 3.36
CA ALA A 80 21.63 -5.09 2.85
C ALA A 80 21.58 -4.92 1.31
N ILE A 81 21.18 -5.94 0.57
CA ILE A 81 21.05 -5.91 -0.91
C ILE A 81 19.62 -6.35 -1.27
N ARG A 82 18.91 -5.48 -1.99
CA ARG A 82 17.49 -5.67 -2.32
C ARG A 82 17.26 -5.63 -3.82
N LEU A 83 16.31 -6.44 -4.30
CA LEU A 83 15.84 -6.47 -5.70
C LEU A 83 14.41 -5.92 -5.83
N ASP A 84 13.97 -5.15 -4.85
CA ASP A 84 12.66 -4.51 -4.84
C ASP A 84 12.49 -3.62 -6.08
N GLY A 85 11.31 -3.63 -6.72
CA GLY A 85 11.10 -2.96 -7.99
C GLY A 85 11.50 -3.74 -9.24
N SER A 86 12.22 -4.88 -9.10
CA SER A 86 12.60 -5.73 -10.23
C SER A 86 11.41 -6.56 -10.72
N TYR A 87 11.26 -6.67 -12.05
CA TYR A 87 10.24 -7.52 -12.65
C TYR A 87 10.57 -7.96 -14.06
N PHE A 88 9.92 -9.05 -14.49
CA PHE A 88 9.79 -9.48 -15.87
C PHE A 88 8.31 -9.62 -16.20
N ALA A 89 7.85 -9.02 -17.29
CA ALA A 89 6.44 -8.97 -17.66
C ALA A 89 6.21 -9.36 -19.12
N GLY A 90 5.09 -10.05 -19.37
CA GLY A 90 4.63 -10.40 -20.71
C GLY A 90 3.18 -10.01 -20.94
N LYS A 91 2.86 -9.39 -22.10
CA LYS A 91 1.52 -9.03 -22.50
C LYS A 91 0.90 -10.05 -23.44
N PHE A 92 -0.26 -10.58 -23.08
CA PHE A 92 -1.02 -11.60 -23.81
C PHE A 92 -2.46 -11.11 -24.02
N GLY A 93 -2.74 -10.51 -25.15
CA GLY A 93 -4.02 -9.84 -25.39
C GLY A 93 -4.23 -8.68 -24.41
N ASN A 94 -5.31 -8.73 -23.64
CA ASN A 94 -5.62 -7.74 -22.59
C ASN A 94 -5.12 -8.16 -21.20
N TRP A 95 -4.14 -9.08 -21.11
CA TRP A 95 -3.57 -9.56 -19.88
C TRP A 95 -2.07 -9.31 -19.81
N ILE A 96 -1.57 -8.97 -18.64
CA ILE A 96 -0.15 -8.86 -18.32
C ILE A 96 0.14 -9.89 -17.26
N VAL A 97 1.09 -10.76 -17.52
CA VAL A 97 1.67 -11.68 -16.53
C VAL A 97 3.00 -11.07 -16.08
N THR A 98 3.20 -10.93 -14.79
CA THR A 98 4.42 -10.35 -14.22
C THR A 98 5.00 -11.28 -13.17
N ALA A 99 6.32 -11.48 -13.20
CA ALA A 99 7.08 -12.11 -12.13
C ALA A 99 8.06 -11.07 -11.56
N GLY A 100 8.01 -10.80 -10.25
CA GLY A 100 8.90 -9.83 -9.62
C GLY A 100 8.39 -9.28 -8.29
N ALA A 101 9.18 -8.41 -7.69
CA ALA A 101 8.88 -7.75 -6.42
C ALA A 101 8.41 -6.30 -6.68
N GLN A 102 7.13 -6.13 -6.91
CA GLN A 102 6.52 -4.83 -7.22
C GLN A 102 5.65 -4.35 -6.07
N ASP A 103 5.74 -3.06 -5.75
CA ASP A 103 4.84 -2.42 -4.80
C ASP A 103 3.38 -2.51 -5.25
N ARG A 104 2.50 -2.72 -4.27
CA ARG A 104 1.06 -2.77 -4.48
C ARG A 104 0.37 -1.90 -3.45
N TRP A 105 -0.42 -0.95 -3.92
CA TRP A 105 -1.27 -0.12 -3.08
C TRP A 105 -2.74 -0.37 -3.42
N TRP A 106 -3.47 -0.98 -2.49
CA TRP A 106 -4.87 -1.34 -2.69
C TRP A 106 -5.78 -0.59 -1.72
N GLY A 107 -6.12 0.63 -2.06
CA GLY A 107 -6.97 1.51 -1.30
C GLY A 107 -7.06 2.89 -1.93
N SER A 108 -8.06 3.67 -1.55
CA SER A 108 -8.24 5.07 -1.96
C SER A 108 -7.53 6.06 -1.04
N GLY A 109 -7.01 5.61 0.12
CA GLY A 109 -6.31 6.44 1.07
C GLY A 109 -4.96 6.93 0.54
N TRP A 110 -4.53 8.11 1.01
CA TRP A 110 -3.24 8.71 0.71
C TRP A 110 -2.19 8.43 1.79
N GLN A 111 -2.65 8.25 3.03
CA GLN A 111 -1.79 8.08 4.19
C GLN A 111 -1.71 6.65 4.69
N GLY A 112 -2.59 5.78 4.20
CA GLY A 112 -2.57 4.36 4.49
C GLY A 112 -3.51 3.57 3.59
N SER A 113 -3.26 2.27 3.49
CA SER A 113 -4.15 1.29 2.89
C SER A 113 -4.25 0.10 3.84
N LEU A 114 -5.46 -0.42 4.02
CA LEU A 114 -5.73 -1.43 5.04
C LEU A 114 -5.29 -2.84 4.64
N ILE A 115 -5.23 -3.12 3.34
CA ILE A 115 -4.97 -4.49 2.87
C ILE A 115 -3.58 -4.64 2.23
N LEU A 116 -3.17 -3.74 1.37
CA LEU A 116 -1.81 -3.66 0.83
C LEU A 116 -1.37 -2.21 0.74
N GLY A 117 -0.33 -1.87 1.46
CA GLY A 117 0.29 -0.55 1.53
C GLY A 117 1.79 -0.61 1.29
N ASN A 118 2.47 0.50 1.59
CA ASN A 118 3.91 0.65 1.41
C ASN A 118 4.71 0.44 2.72
N SER A 119 4.09 -0.09 3.77
CA SER A 119 4.80 -0.32 5.04
C SER A 119 5.81 -1.46 4.89
N ALA A 120 5.36 -2.65 4.52
CA ALA A 120 6.25 -3.74 4.17
C ALA A 120 6.93 -3.52 2.81
N ARG A 121 8.07 -4.18 2.60
CA ARG A 121 8.70 -4.30 1.29
C ARG A 121 7.83 -5.14 0.33
N PRO A 122 7.95 -4.95 -0.99
CA PRO A 122 7.15 -5.71 -1.94
C PRO A 122 7.47 -7.20 -1.90
N VAL A 123 6.45 -8.01 -1.65
CA VAL A 123 6.58 -9.49 -1.68
C VAL A 123 6.78 -9.95 -3.12
N PRO A 124 7.86 -10.70 -3.43
CA PRO A 124 8.07 -11.31 -4.75
C PRO A 124 6.88 -12.17 -5.15
N ALA A 125 6.35 -11.96 -6.35
CA ALA A 125 5.11 -12.60 -6.75
C ALA A 125 5.04 -12.90 -8.25
N LEU A 126 4.22 -13.90 -8.60
CA LEU A 126 3.66 -14.06 -9.93
C LEU A 126 2.28 -13.38 -9.95
N ALA A 127 2.08 -12.42 -10.86
CA ALA A 127 0.86 -11.62 -10.95
C ALA A 127 0.21 -11.72 -12.34
N LEU A 128 -1.10 -11.55 -12.35
CA LEU A 128 -1.92 -11.43 -13.56
C LEU A 128 -2.79 -10.18 -13.43
N ASP A 129 -2.58 -9.24 -14.34
CA ASP A 129 -3.28 -7.97 -14.38
C ASP A 129 -4.01 -7.78 -15.70
N ARG A 130 -5.21 -7.20 -15.65
CA ARG A 130 -5.88 -6.73 -16.86
C ARG A 130 -5.25 -5.42 -17.34
N ALA A 131 -4.77 -5.40 -18.59
CA ALA A 131 -3.97 -4.30 -19.14
C ALA A 131 -4.80 -3.03 -19.44
N VAL A 132 -6.00 -3.21 -19.99
CA VAL A 132 -6.90 -2.12 -20.38
C VAL A 132 -8.26 -2.31 -19.72
N SER A 133 -8.77 -1.26 -19.11
CA SER A 133 -10.03 -1.27 -18.35
C SER A 133 -11.22 -0.94 -19.25
N ASP A 134 -11.53 -1.81 -20.23
CA ASP A 134 -12.70 -1.65 -21.10
C ASP A 134 -13.96 -2.21 -20.42
N PRO A 135 -15.15 -1.66 -20.68
CA PRO A 135 -16.41 -2.26 -20.28
C PRO A 135 -16.63 -3.63 -20.93
N PHE A 136 -17.49 -4.44 -20.34
CA PHE A 136 -17.95 -5.67 -20.97
C PHE A 136 -18.75 -5.36 -22.25
N GLU A 137 -18.55 -6.15 -23.31
CA GLU A 137 -19.34 -6.08 -24.53
C GLU A 137 -20.78 -6.56 -24.33
N SER A 138 -20.99 -7.48 -23.39
CA SER A 138 -22.29 -8.03 -23.03
C SER A 138 -23.23 -6.95 -22.51
N LYS A 139 -24.47 -6.92 -23.04
CA LYS A 139 -25.52 -6.00 -22.59
C LYS A 139 -25.85 -6.14 -21.11
N TRP A 140 -25.69 -7.34 -20.57
CA TRP A 140 -26.00 -7.66 -19.16
C TRP A 140 -24.95 -7.18 -18.18
N LEU A 141 -23.70 -7.01 -18.64
CA LEU A 141 -22.58 -6.63 -17.78
C LEU A 141 -22.03 -5.22 -18.10
N ARG A 142 -22.53 -4.57 -19.18
CA ARG A 142 -22.04 -3.26 -19.60
C ARG A 142 -22.20 -2.18 -18.53
N TRP A 143 -23.20 -2.32 -17.66
CA TRP A 143 -23.47 -1.40 -16.57
C TRP A 143 -22.37 -1.35 -15.50
N ILE A 144 -21.52 -2.39 -15.43
CA ILE A 144 -20.34 -2.40 -14.55
C ILE A 144 -19.35 -1.31 -14.94
N GLY A 145 -19.41 -0.85 -16.22
CA GLY A 145 -18.47 0.15 -16.73
C GLY A 145 -17.07 -0.42 -16.97
N PRO A 146 -16.07 0.45 -17.11
CA PRO A 146 -14.68 0.04 -17.16
C PRO A 146 -14.29 -0.73 -15.90
N TRP A 147 -13.64 -1.88 -16.07
CA TRP A 147 -13.27 -2.75 -14.93
C TRP A 147 -11.83 -3.26 -15.04
N ARG A 148 -11.25 -3.58 -13.92
CA ARG A 148 -9.90 -4.11 -13.79
C ARG A 148 -9.89 -5.30 -12.84
N LEU A 149 -9.04 -6.29 -13.16
CA LEU A 149 -8.66 -7.38 -12.27
C LEU A 149 -7.15 -7.30 -12.06
N SER A 150 -6.73 -7.44 -10.82
CA SER A 150 -5.35 -7.68 -10.42
C SER A 150 -5.34 -8.87 -9.47
N THR A 151 -4.51 -9.87 -9.72
CA THR A 151 -4.33 -11.01 -8.82
C THR A 151 -2.88 -11.45 -8.80
N PHE A 152 -2.42 -11.96 -7.67
CA PHE A 152 -1.05 -12.43 -7.53
C PHE A 152 -0.94 -13.58 -6.53
N MET A 153 0.15 -14.33 -6.65
CA MET A 153 0.64 -15.28 -5.67
C MET A 153 2.07 -14.89 -5.31
N GLY A 154 2.26 -14.43 -4.10
CA GLY A 154 3.53 -14.03 -3.52
C GLY A 154 4.19 -15.16 -2.74
N TYR A 155 5.51 -15.07 -2.59
CA TYR A 155 6.33 -15.97 -1.80
C TYR A 155 7.02 -15.15 -0.71
N MET A 156 6.67 -15.41 0.54
CA MET A 156 7.13 -14.61 1.68
C MET A 156 8.46 -15.14 2.23
N GLU A 157 9.01 -14.42 3.18
CA GLU A 157 10.29 -14.72 3.83
C GLU A 157 10.32 -16.06 4.57
N GLY A 158 11.52 -16.60 4.81
CA GLY A 158 11.76 -17.90 5.43
C GLY A 158 12.34 -17.83 6.85
N ASP A 159 12.40 -16.65 7.45
CA ASP A 159 12.90 -16.41 8.81
C ASP A 159 11.79 -15.90 9.74
N ARG A 160 10.58 -16.43 9.55
CA ARG A 160 9.40 -16.08 10.34
C ARG A 160 9.35 -16.89 11.63
N GLU A 161 8.85 -16.28 12.69
CA GLU A 161 8.66 -16.97 13.98
C GLU A 161 7.43 -17.90 13.96
N ASP A 162 6.50 -17.73 12.98
CA ASP A 162 5.34 -18.61 12.82
C ASP A 162 5.62 -19.75 11.81
N PHE A 163 5.60 -19.48 10.51
CA PHE A 163 5.85 -20.48 9.46
C PHE A 163 6.72 -19.87 8.37
N ASP A 164 7.80 -20.55 8.04
CA ASP A 164 8.69 -20.16 6.96
C ASP A 164 8.01 -20.27 5.61
N HIS A 165 8.29 -19.32 4.73
CA HIS A 165 7.85 -19.31 3.34
C HIS A 165 6.35 -19.49 3.09
N PRO A 166 5.46 -18.82 3.82
CA PRO A 166 4.04 -18.87 3.46
C PRO A 166 3.82 -18.20 2.10
N LEU A 167 2.74 -18.60 1.44
CA LEU A 167 2.28 -17.96 0.22
C LEU A 167 1.31 -16.82 0.57
N LEU A 168 1.42 -15.72 -0.17
CA LEU A 168 0.50 -14.59 -0.09
C LEU A 168 -0.33 -14.51 -1.37
N PHE A 169 -1.59 -14.94 -1.30
CA PHE A 169 -2.56 -14.73 -2.38
C PHE A 169 -3.15 -13.32 -2.26
N GLY A 170 -3.38 -12.67 -3.41
CA GLY A 170 -4.13 -11.43 -3.47
C GLY A 170 -4.98 -11.34 -4.74
N MET A 171 -6.19 -10.77 -4.60
CA MET A 171 -7.10 -10.47 -5.70
C MET A 171 -7.84 -9.16 -5.44
N ARG A 172 -7.87 -8.29 -6.45
CA ARG A 172 -8.65 -7.04 -6.45
C ARG A 172 -9.40 -6.89 -7.76
N ILE A 173 -10.69 -6.60 -7.67
CA ILE A 173 -11.54 -6.24 -8.80
C ILE A 173 -12.04 -4.83 -8.57
N SER A 174 -11.80 -3.96 -9.55
CA SER A 174 -12.26 -2.56 -9.52
C SER A 174 -13.17 -2.30 -10.71
N ALA A 175 -14.19 -1.46 -10.53
CA ALA A 175 -15.14 -1.08 -11.57
C ALA A 175 -15.56 0.38 -11.42
N ARG A 176 -15.94 1.00 -12.55
CA ARG A 176 -16.49 2.36 -12.61
C ARG A 176 -17.88 2.34 -13.26
N PRO A 177 -18.92 1.97 -12.48
CA PRO A 177 -20.28 1.85 -13.00
C PRO A 177 -20.90 3.20 -13.40
N LEU A 178 -20.43 4.28 -12.77
CA LEU A 178 -20.86 5.66 -13.06
C LEU A 178 -19.64 6.57 -13.15
N GLU A 179 -19.80 7.70 -13.82
CA GLU A 179 -18.76 8.74 -13.84
C GLU A 179 -18.48 9.24 -12.41
N GLY A 180 -17.20 9.28 -12.05
CA GLY A 180 -16.77 9.70 -10.72
C GLY A 180 -16.91 8.63 -9.62
N LEU A 181 -17.61 7.51 -9.84
CA LEU A 181 -17.75 6.44 -8.86
C LEU A 181 -16.84 5.26 -9.21
N GLU A 182 -15.90 4.95 -8.32
CA GLU A 182 -15.05 3.76 -8.37
C GLU A 182 -15.39 2.86 -7.18
N ILE A 183 -15.60 1.58 -7.46
CA ILE A 183 -15.87 0.56 -6.46
C ILE A 183 -14.88 -0.56 -6.67
N SER A 184 -14.25 -1.03 -5.61
CA SER A 184 -13.36 -2.17 -5.62
C SER A 184 -13.75 -3.17 -4.54
N VAL A 185 -13.48 -4.42 -4.80
CA VAL A 185 -13.48 -5.49 -3.80
C VAL A 185 -12.12 -6.17 -3.84
N ASP A 186 -11.61 -6.47 -2.67
CA ASP A 186 -10.28 -7.05 -2.54
C ASP A 186 -10.25 -8.16 -1.48
N ARG A 187 -9.30 -9.05 -1.65
CA ARG A 187 -9.03 -10.15 -0.73
C ARG A 187 -7.57 -10.50 -0.78
N THR A 188 -6.99 -10.77 0.37
CA THR A 188 -5.68 -11.37 0.52
C THR A 188 -5.74 -12.55 1.47
N ALA A 189 -4.81 -13.48 1.33
CA ALA A 189 -4.72 -14.64 2.20
C ALA A 189 -3.27 -15.12 2.31
N GLN A 190 -2.80 -15.30 3.55
CA GLN A 190 -1.57 -16.02 3.85
C GLN A 190 -1.94 -17.48 4.05
N TRP A 191 -1.26 -18.39 3.39
CA TRP A 191 -1.54 -19.83 3.45
C TRP A 191 -0.29 -20.65 3.12
N CYS A 192 -0.34 -21.97 3.26
CA CYS A 192 0.85 -22.81 3.16
C CYS A 192 1.92 -22.42 4.21
N GLY A 193 3.17 -22.67 3.90
CA GLY A 193 4.34 -22.49 4.76
C GLY A 193 4.96 -23.84 5.13
N GLU A 194 6.20 -23.81 5.57
CA GLU A 194 6.89 -25.04 5.98
C GLU A 194 6.18 -25.69 7.15
N GLY A 195 5.91 -27.00 7.04
CA GLY A 195 5.20 -27.76 8.08
C GLY A 195 3.66 -27.67 8.01
N ARG A 196 3.08 -26.89 7.07
CA ARG A 196 1.64 -26.79 6.89
C ARG A 196 1.17 -27.52 5.63
N SER A 197 -0.11 -27.87 5.61
CA SER A 197 -0.76 -28.39 4.40
C SER A 197 -0.78 -27.31 3.30
N CYS A 198 -0.51 -27.72 2.08
CA CYS A 198 -0.44 -26.83 0.91
C CYS A 198 -1.05 -27.53 -0.32
N THR A 199 -2.29 -27.93 -0.21
CA THR A 199 -3.01 -28.64 -1.27
C THR A 199 -3.94 -27.72 -2.05
N TRP A 200 -4.43 -28.19 -3.20
CA TRP A 200 -5.45 -27.45 -3.96
C TRP A 200 -6.79 -27.40 -3.21
N ASP A 201 -7.07 -28.36 -2.35
CA ASP A 201 -8.29 -28.37 -1.53
C ASP A 201 -8.21 -27.27 -0.46
N ASP A 202 -7.04 -27.06 0.17
CA ASP A 202 -6.80 -25.96 1.09
C ASP A 202 -6.99 -24.60 0.41
N PHE A 203 -6.44 -24.45 -0.80
CA PHE A 203 -6.63 -23.23 -1.59
C PHE A 203 -8.10 -23.00 -1.94
N TRP A 204 -8.86 -24.03 -2.32
CA TRP A 204 -10.27 -23.90 -2.63
C TRP A 204 -11.12 -23.61 -1.39
N ASN A 205 -10.83 -24.21 -0.25
CA ASN A 205 -11.47 -23.91 1.02
C ASN A 205 -11.23 -22.46 1.41
N LEU A 206 -9.96 -22.02 1.36
CA LEU A 206 -9.58 -20.63 1.55
C LEU A 206 -10.33 -19.70 0.58
N TRP A 207 -10.34 -20.02 -0.72
CA TRP A 207 -10.95 -19.16 -1.73
C TRP A 207 -12.48 -19.10 -1.63
N SER A 208 -13.13 -20.17 -1.22
CA SER A 208 -14.59 -20.26 -1.05
C SER A 208 -15.08 -19.70 0.30
N GLY A 209 -14.18 -19.41 1.25
CA GLY A 209 -14.54 -18.98 2.60
C GLY A 209 -15.02 -20.12 3.51
N ASN A 210 -14.66 -21.36 3.19
CA ASN A 210 -14.96 -22.54 4.02
C ASN A 210 -13.79 -22.87 4.96
N ASP A 211 -13.23 -21.88 5.61
CA ASP A 211 -11.99 -21.96 6.33
C ASP A 211 -12.01 -21.28 7.71
N ASN A 212 -13.20 -20.85 8.19
CA ASN A 212 -13.34 -20.24 9.49
C ASN A 212 -13.24 -21.30 10.60
N ALA A 213 -12.19 -21.22 11.42
CA ALA A 213 -12.00 -22.09 12.57
C ALA A 213 -13.18 -21.99 13.56
N GLY A 214 -13.64 -23.15 14.00
CA GLY A 214 -14.79 -23.27 14.91
C GLY A 214 -16.17 -23.14 14.26
N GLU A 215 -16.24 -22.78 12.97
CA GLU A 215 -17.50 -22.75 12.20
C GLU A 215 -17.55 -23.84 11.13
N ASN A 216 -16.51 -23.93 10.28
CA ASN A 216 -16.45 -24.82 9.12
C ASN A 216 -15.29 -25.79 9.16
N VAL A 217 -14.23 -25.47 9.90
CA VAL A 217 -13.04 -26.29 10.08
C VAL A 217 -12.63 -26.35 11.54
N ASP A 218 -11.95 -27.40 11.93
CA ASP A 218 -11.29 -27.45 13.24
C ASP A 218 -10.15 -26.39 13.29
N PRO A 219 -9.86 -25.80 14.46
CA PRO A 219 -8.81 -24.79 14.58
C PRO A 219 -7.43 -25.25 14.11
N GLU A 220 -7.14 -26.56 14.15
CA GLU A 220 -5.88 -27.16 13.68
C GLU A 220 -5.83 -27.26 12.13
N ASP A 221 -7.01 -27.24 11.48
CA ASP A 221 -7.17 -27.38 10.02
C ASP A 221 -7.43 -26.06 9.31
N GLU A 222 -7.41 -24.92 10.02
CA GLU A 222 -7.57 -23.60 9.42
C GLU A 222 -6.48 -23.34 8.38
N PRO A 223 -6.84 -23.14 7.08
CA PRO A 223 -5.85 -23.13 6.00
C PRO A 223 -4.98 -21.87 5.96
N GLY A 224 -5.40 -20.77 6.59
CA GLY A 224 -4.60 -19.55 6.58
C GLY A 224 -5.27 -18.32 7.16
N ASN A 225 -4.54 -17.21 7.15
CA ASN A 225 -5.02 -15.90 7.56
C ASN A 225 -5.59 -15.12 6.36
N GLN A 226 -6.77 -14.55 6.47
CA GLN A 226 -7.43 -13.84 5.40
C GLN A 226 -7.90 -12.45 5.79
N LEU A 227 -7.76 -11.52 4.82
CA LEU A 227 -8.38 -10.20 4.85
C LEU A 227 -9.26 -10.05 3.61
N ALA A 228 -10.46 -9.51 3.78
CA ALA A 228 -11.33 -9.16 2.67
C ALA A 228 -12.02 -7.82 2.91
N GLY A 229 -12.28 -7.07 1.84
CA GLY A 229 -12.86 -5.76 1.98
C GLY A 229 -13.41 -5.16 0.69
N TRP A 230 -13.82 -3.92 0.82
CA TRP A 230 -14.19 -3.06 -0.30
C TRP A 230 -13.57 -1.69 -0.15
N ASP A 231 -13.49 -1.01 -1.28
CA ASP A 231 -13.02 0.35 -1.40
C ASP A 231 -13.97 1.10 -2.33
N ILE A 232 -14.46 2.24 -1.90
CA ILE A 232 -15.36 3.08 -2.67
C ILE A 232 -14.79 4.49 -2.69
N ARG A 233 -14.65 5.06 -3.89
CA ARG A 233 -14.29 6.45 -4.10
C ARG A 233 -15.29 7.13 -5.01
N TRP A 234 -15.87 8.21 -4.54
CA TRP A 234 -16.83 9.00 -5.28
C TRP A 234 -16.35 10.44 -5.44
N ALA A 235 -15.98 10.81 -6.67
CA ALA A 235 -15.71 12.19 -7.06
C ALA A 235 -17.04 12.85 -7.40
N SER A 236 -17.44 13.85 -6.62
CA SER A 236 -18.74 14.46 -6.77
C SER A 236 -18.87 15.25 -8.07
N PRO A 237 -19.95 15.03 -8.84
CA PRO A 237 -20.30 15.91 -9.95
C PRO A 237 -21.12 17.13 -9.51
N ILE A 238 -21.37 17.31 -8.20
CA ILE A 238 -22.27 18.34 -7.67
C ILE A 238 -21.49 19.59 -7.31
N GLY A 239 -21.93 20.74 -7.83
CA GLY A 239 -21.36 22.05 -7.58
C GLY A 239 -20.10 22.36 -8.39
N ASP A 240 -19.57 23.56 -8.19
CA ASP A 240 -18.38 24.06 -8.89
C ASP A 240 -17.06 23.70 -8.17
N TRP A 241 -17.15 22.98 -7.08
CA TRP A 241 -16.01 22.59 -6.25
C TRP A 241 -15.64 21.13 -6.49
N ASN A 242 -14.38 20.88 -6.81
CA ASN A 242 -13.87 19.52 -7.03
C ASN A 242 -13.58 18.85 -5.69
N TYR A 243 -14.30 17.80 -5.35
CA TYR A 243 -14.05 16.97 -4.18
C TYR A 243 -14.38 15.51 -4.42
N ALA A 244 -13.80 14.65 -3.63
CA ALA A 244 -14.18 13.24 -3.56
C ALA A 244 -14.23 12.75 -2.12
N LEU A 245 -15.14 11.83 -1.87
CA LEU A 245 -15.23 11.05 -0.65
C LEU A 245 -14.75 9.63 -0.94
N TYR A 246 -14.06 9.03 0.01
CA TYR A 246 -13.65 7.64 -0.09
C TYR A 246 -13.74 6.91 1.24
N ASN A 247 -13.95 5.61 1.14
CA ASN A 247 -13.94 4.68 2.27
C ASN A 247 -13.33 3.37 1.81
N GLN A 248 -12.39 2.85 2.59
CA GLN A 248 -11.93 1.49 2.54
C GLN A 248 -12.37 0.79 3.82
N HIS A 249 -12.96 -0.39 3.69
CA HIS A 249 -13.43 -1.21 4.80
C HIS A 249 -12.89 -2.61 4.62
N THR A 250 -12.19 -3.13 5.62
CA THR A 250 -11.51 -4.43 5.58
C THR A 250 -11.83 -5.20 6.85
N GLY A 251 -12.01 -6.49 6.76
CA GLY A 251 -12.23 -7.38 7.90
C GLY A 251 -11.39 -8.63 7.83
N GLU A 252 -11.11 -9.19 9.02
CA GLU A 252 -10.37 -10.44 9.24
C GLU A 252 -11.23 -11.68 8.99
N THR A 253 -12.55 -11.56 9.08
CA THR A 253 -13.49 -12.67 8.98
C THR A 253 -14.74 -12.23 8.23
N ILE A 254 -15.39 -13.14 7.51
CA ILE A 254 -16.66 -12.90 6.85
C ILE A 254 -17.77 -13.50 7.72
N ASP A 255 -18.78 -12.71 8.08
CA ASP A 255 -19.98 -13.21 8.76
C ASP A 255 -20.76 -14.13 7.81
N ASN A 256 -20.94 -15.39 8.20
CA ASN A 256 -21.64 -16.40 7.39
C ASN A 256 -23.15 -16.12 7.20
N LYS A 257 -23.77 -15.31 8.04
CA LYS A 257 -25.20 -14.98 7.96
C LYS A 257 -25.48 -13.86 6.97
N ILE A 258 -24.56 -12.88 6.91
CA ILE A 258 -24.61 -11.76 5.97
C ILE A 258 -23.16 -11.63 5.49
N PRO A 259 -22.85 -11.84 4.19
CA PRO A 259 -21.49 -11.78 3.70
C PRO A 259 -20.96 -10.33 3.78
N ARG A 260 -20.50 -9.95 4.94
CA ARG A 260 -19.84 -8.68 5.24
C ARG A 260 -18.56 -8.94 6.02
N PRO A 261 -17.54 -8.14 5.84
CA PRO A 261 -16.35 -8.17 6.70
C PRO A 261 -16.74 -7.96 8.17
N TYR A 262 -16.22 -8.82 9.01
CA TYR A 262 -16.41 -8.83 10.45
C TYR A 262 -15.07 -8.70 11.15
N ARG A 263 -15.03 -8.17 12.36
CA ARG A 263 -13.77 -7.73 12.99
C ARG A 263 -13.05 -6.78 12.04
N SER A 264 -13.70 -5.65 11.76
CA SER A 264 -13.35 -4.77 10.66
C SER A 264 -12.66 -3.51 11.13
N PHE A 265 -11.92 -2.93 10.22
CA PHE A 265 -11.20 -1.68 10.34
C PHE A 265 -11.42 -0.82 9.08
N ASP A 266 -11.21 0.49 9.20
CA ASP A 266 -11.68 1.47 8.24
C ASP A 266 -10.64 2.56 7.92
N VAL A 267 -10.66 3.02 6.66
CA VAL A 267 -10.13 4.32 6.25
C VAL A 267 -11.28 5.11 5.63
N VAL A 268 -11.45 6.35 6.06
CA VAL A 268 -12.42 7.31 5.50
C VAL A 268 -11.69 8.60 5.17
N GLY A 269 -11.94 9.15 3.99
CA GLY A 269 -11.31 10.41 3.63
C GLY A 269 -12.16 11.30 2.75
N LEU A 270 -11.79 12.56 2.79
CA LEU A 270 -12.25 13.64 1.91
C LEU A 270 -11.03 14.21 1.21
N GLU A 271 -11.10 14.33 -0.11
CA GLU A 271 -10.09 15.07 -0.86
C GLU A 271 -10.72 16.18 -1.70
N THR A 272 -9.95 17.23 -1.92
CA THR A 272 -10.32 18.34 -2.78
C THR A 272 -9.11 18.76 -3.61
N TRP A 273 -9.36 19.29 -4.80
CA TRP A 273 -8.29 19.71 -5.71
C TRP A 273 -8.73 20.87 -6.59
N GLY A 274 -7.74 21.60 -7.07
CA GLY A 274 -7.97 22.74 -7.93
C GLY A 274 -6.70 23.21 -8.63
N SER A 275 -6.84 24.30 -9.35
CA SER A 275 -5.72 25.05 -9.93
C SER A 275 -5.82 26.50 -9.55
N ASP A 276 -4.68 27.11 -9.27
CA ASP A 276 -4.59 28.55 -9.07
C ASP A 276 -4.51 29.26 -10.43
N ALA A 277 -5.44 30.19 -10.66
CA ALA A 277 -5.50 30.95 -11.90
C ALA A 277 -4.41 32.03 -12.00
N ILE A 278 -3.76 32.38 -10.88
CA ILE A 278 -2.75 33.44 -10.82
C ILE A 278 -1.40 32.93 -11.28
N ASP A 279 -0.98 31.76 -10.79
CA ASP A 279 0.36 31.20 -11.06
C ASP A 279 0.32 29.85 -11.83
N GLY A 280 -0.87 29.40 -12.21
CA GLY A 280 -1.04 28.15 -12.97
C GLY A 280 -0.76 26.86 -12.18
N SER A 281 -0.46 26.96 -10.88
CA SER A 281 -0.20 25.77 -10.06
C SER A 281 -1.45 24.92 -9.88
N SER A 282 -1.25 23.63 -9.69
CA SER A 282 -2.31 22.69 -9.29
C SER A 282 -2.09 22.28 -7.84
N TRP A 283 -3.16 22.11 -7.10
CA TRP A 283 -3.09 21.68 -5.70
C TRP A 283 -4.10 20.57 -5.40
N ARG A 284 -3.81 19.81 -4.35
CA ARG A 284 -4.70 18.82 -3.76
C ARG A 284 -4.54 18.82 -2.24
N ALA A 285 -5.65 18.71 -1.55
CA ALA A 285 -5.69 18.54 -0.10
C ALA A 285 -6.54 17.32 0.24
N SER A 286 -6.15 16.56 1.26
CA SER A 286 -6.93 15.45 1.78
C SER A 286 -6.95 15.45 3.30
N LEU A 287 -8.11 15.11 3.85
CA LEU A 287 -8.32 14.80 5.26
C LEU A 287 -8.67 13.32 5.34
N GLU A 288 -7.95 12.56 6.16
CA GLU A 288 -8.09 11.11 6.28
C GLU A 288 -8.19 10.71 7.75
N TRP A 289 -9.10 9.82 8.04
CA TRP A 289 -9.20 9.09 9.29
C TRP A 289 -9.01 7.62 8.99
N ALA A 290 -8.12 6.97 9.75
CA ALA A 290 -7.90 5.54 9.70
C ALA A 290 -8.07 4.94 11.09
N ASN A 291 -8.58 3.73 11.14
CA ASN A 291 -8.81 2.99 12.39
C ASN A 291 -8.53 1.51 12.16
N THR A 292 -7.51 0.97 12.81
CA THR A 292 -7.17 -0.46 12.80
C THR A 292 -7.54 -1.16 14.10
N ARG A 293 -8.32 -0.52 14.96
CA ARG A 293 -8.93 -1.15 16.13
C ARG A 293 -10.13 -1.96 15.68
N CYS A 294 -10.07 -3.26 15.82
CA CYS A 294 -11.15 -4.11 15.37
C CYS A 294 -12.47 -3.81 16.09
N GLY A 295 -13.55 -3.61 15.31
CA GLY A 295 -14.92 -3.56 15.79
C GLY A 295 -15.60 -4.93 15.72
N GLY A 296 -16.30 -5.34 16.77
CA GLY A 296 -17.17 -6.52 16.76
C GLY A 296 -18.63 -6.13 16.92
N THR A 297 -19.55 -6.85 16.26
CA THR A 297 -21.00 -6.53 16.33
C THR A 297 -21.74 -7.23 17.44
N GLU A 298 -21.19 -8.27 18.04
CA GLU A 298 -21.98 -9.09 18.98
C GLU A 298 -22.09 -8.52 20.39
N ASN A 299 -21.19 -7.64 20.84
CA ASN A 299 -21.29 -7.02 22.18
C ASN A 299 -20.66 -5.63 22.28
N GLU A 300 -20.42 -4.90 21.17
CA GLU A 300 -19.74 -3.60 21.18
C GLU A 300 -18.35 -3.62 21.86
N GLN A 301 -17.80 -4.79 22.14
CA GLN A 301 -16.47 -4.93 22.69
C GLN A 301 -15.43 -4.73 21.60
N ARG A 302 -14.50 -3.82 21.84
CA ARG A 302 -13.27 -3.75 21.05
C ARG A 302 -12.53 -5.06 21.24
N LEU A 303 -12.13 -5.66 20.12
CA LEU A 303 -11.22 -6.80 20.11
C LEU A 303 -9.83 -6.24 19.84
N TRP A 304 -9.09 -6.03 20.92
CA TRP A 304 -7.70 -5.65 20.82
C TRP A 304 -6.90 -6.75 20.10
N ASP A 305 -5.82 -6.37 19.43
CA ASP A 305 -4.92 -7.27 18.71
C ASP A 305 -5.56 -8.12 17.61
N CYS A 306 -6.68 -7.68 17.05
CA CYS A 306 -7.33 -8.44 16.00
C CYS A 306 -6.83 -8.05 14.60
N ALA A 307 -6.60 -6.75 14.31
CA ALA A 307 -6.12 -6.35 13.01
C ALA A 307 -4.69 -6.83 12.78
N TYR A 308 -4.48 -7.53 11.66
CA TYR A 308 -3.20 -8.10 11.24
C TYR A 308 -2.64 -9.23 12.11
N ASN A 309 -3.37 -9.64 13.15
CA ASN A 309 -3.02 -10.78 13.99
C ASN A 309 -4.02 -11.93 13.75
N ASN A 310 -3.53 -13.15 13.79
CA ASN A 310 -4.34 -14.34 13.53
C ASN A 310 -3.91 -15.49 14.44
N GLY A 311 -4.84 -16.36 14.82
CA GLY A 311 -4.56 -17.47 15.74
C GLY A 311 -3.57 -18.51 15.21
N ILE A 312 -3.33 -18.56 13.90
CA ILE A 312 -2.39 -19.50 13.27
C ILE A 312 -1.06 -18.81 12.96
N PHE A 313 -1.12 -17.64 12.29
CA PHE A 313 0.03 -16.77 12.10
C PHE A 313 0.14 -15.81 13.29
N ASN A 314 0.25 -16.39 14.50
CA ASN A 314 -0.01 -15.66 15.74
C ASN A 314 1.15 -14.79 16.22
N VAL A 315 2.35 -15.01 15.71
CA VAL A 315 3.53 -14.21 16.11
C VAL A 315 3.78 -13.11 15.08
N GLU A 316 3.96 -13.45 13.83
CA GLU A 316 4.21 -12.49 12.75
C GLU A 316 2.92 -11.88 12.18
N GLY A 317 1.84 -12.65 12.06
CA GLY A 317 0.57 -12.18 11.53
C GLY A 317 0.64 -11.73 10.07
N TYR A 318 -0.19 -10.72 9.71
CA TYR A 318 -0.26 -10.15 8.37
C TYR A 318 0.87 -9.13 8.12
N ARG A 319 2.10 -9.60 8.25
CA ARG A 319 3.33 -8.81 8.12
C ARG A 319 4.33 -9.51 7.23
N SER A 320 5.27 -8.75 6.68
CA SER A 320 6.44 -9.24 5.96
C SER A 320 7.67 -8.47 6.41
N LYS A 321 8.74 -9.20 6.77
CA LYS A 321 10.00 -8.64 7.26
C LYS A 321 9.78 -7.62 8.39
N GLY A 322 8.98 -7.99 9.36
CA GLY A 322 8.70 -7.18 10.54
C GLY A 322 7.83 -5.93 10.30
N ARG A 323 7.19 -5.77 9.13
CA ARG A 323 6.33 -4.62 8.79
C ARG A 323 4.95 -5.08 8.34
N PRO A 324 3.85 -4.39 8.72
CA PRO A 324 2.51 -4.74 8.26
C PRO A 324 2.39 -4.59 6.74
N LEU A 325 1.76 -5.56 6.10
CA LEU A 325 1.44 -5.50 4.66
C LEU A 325 0.36 -4.45 4.36
N GLY A 326 -0.47 -4.15 5.35
CA GLY A 326 -1.53 -3.13 5.28
C GLY A 326 -1.08 -1.75 5.78
N HIS A 327 -1.85 -1.16 6.69
CA HIS A 327 -1.62 0.18 7.21
C HIS A 327 -0.37 0.26 8.08
N SER A 328 0.46 1.29 7.86
CA SER A 328 1.76 1.45 8.53
C SER A 328 1.70 1.68 10.03
N MET A 329 0.54 2.05 10.60
CA MET A 329 0.36 2.15 12.04
C MET A 329 0.17 0.81 12.75
N ASP A 330 0.13 -0.32 11.97
CA ASP A 330 -0.15 -1.67 12.45
C ASP A 330 -1.58 -1.83 13.01
N GLY A 331 -1.81 -2.82 13.85
CA GLY A 331 -3.07 -3.02 14.58
C GLY A 331 -3.29 -1.99 15.69
N ASP A 332 -4.47 -2.02 16.31
CA ASP A 332 -4.84 -1.24 17.50
C ASP A 332 -4.53 0.25 17.47
N GLY A 333 -4.59 0.85 16.28
CA GLY A 333 -4.28 2.25 16.09
C GLY A 333 -5.44 3.07 15.52
N GLN A 334 -5.32 4.38 15.67
CA GLN A 334 -6.20 5.35 15.05
C GLN A 334 -5.40 6.56 14.58
N MET A 335 -5.69 7.06 13.37
CA MET A 335 -4.99 8.18 12.76
C MET A 335 -5.95 9.23 12.23
N TYR A 336 -5.59 10.49 12.42
CA TYR A 336 -6.17 11.65 11.77
C TYR A 336 -5.07 12.38 11.02
N GLY A 337 -5.24 12.53 9.71
CA GLY A 337 -4.19 13.12 8.89
C GLY A 337 -4.69 14.15 7.91
N LEU A 338 -3.96 15.25 7.77
CA LEU A 338 -4.15 16.28 6.77
C LEU A 338 -2.94 16.29 5.86
N ARG A 339 -3.15 16.14 4.55
CA ARG A 339 -2.11 16.24 3.53
C ARG A 339 -2.47 17.33 2.52
N TYR A 340 -1.49 18.15 2.20
CA TYR A 340 -1.57 19.16 1.14
C TYR A 340 -0.44 18.97 0.15
N MET A 341 -0.73 18.98 -1.14
CA MET A 341 0.24 18.90 -2.23
C MET A 341 0.00 20.03 -3.22
N ARG A 342 1.06 20.69 -3.67
CA ARG A 342 1.04 21.70 -4.72
C ARG A 342 2.12 21.41 -5.75
N VAL A 343 1.76 21.52 -7.03
CA VAL A 343 2.67 21.37 -8.15
C VAL A 343 2.60 22.66 -8.97
N ASP A 344 3.73 23.33 -9.15
CA ASP A 344 3.81 24.54 -9.95
C ASP A 344 4.01 24.26 -11.45
N ASP A 345 4.06 25.29 -12.27
CA ASP A 345 4.25 25.24 -13.72
C ASP A 345 5.62 24.67 -14.14
N SER A 346 6.60 24.72 -13.24
CA SER A 346 7.94 24.14 -13.42
C SER A 346 8.03 22.69 -12.90
N ALA A 347 6.90 22.05 -12.57
CA ALA A 347 6.80 20.72 -11.99
C ALA A 347 7.51 20.57 -10.61
N ARG A 348 7.76 21.66 -9.89
CA ARG A 348 8.21 21.60 -8.50
C ARG A 348 7.03 21.23 -7.63
N THR A 349 7.25 20.30 -6.70
CA THR A 349 6.20 19.79 -5.84
C THR A 349 6.50 20.13 -4.39
N LEU A 350 5.52 20.73 -3.71
CA LEU A 350 5.51 20.88 -2.26
C LEU A 350 4.45 19.96 -1.69
N THR A 351 4.83 19.10 -0.74
CA THR A 351 3.91 18.28 0.06
C THR A 351 4.06 18.67 1.53
N ALA A 352 2.94 18.86 2.21
CA ALA A 352 2.90 19.06 3.67
C ALA A 352 1.96 18.03 4.28
N LEU A 353 2.36 17.43 5.38
CA LEU A 353 1.64 16.40 6.11
C LEU A 353 1.58 16.78 7.59
N LEU A 354 0.40 16.66 8.17
CA LEU A 354 0.16 16.75 9.61
C LEU A 354 -0.65 15.53 10.02
N ARG A 355 -0.19 14.79 11.03
CA ARG A 355 -0.88 13.62 11.57
C ARG A 355 -0.94 13.65 13.08
N TYR A 356 -2.03 13.15 13.61
CA TYR A 356 -2.16 12.68 14.97
C TYR A 356 -2.49 11.19 14.93
N THR A 357 -1.68 10.35 15.57
CA THR A 357 -1.81 8.91 15.52
C THR A 357 -1.71 8.35 16.93
N MET A 358 -2.70 7.59 17.33
CA MET A 358 -2.69 6.75 18.51
C MET A 358 -2.28 5.34 18.06
N VAL A 359 -1.22 4.78 18.61
CA VAL A 359 -0.68 3.48 18.24
C VAL A 359 -0.69 2.53 19.43
N ASN A 360 -0.96 1.25 19.16
CA ASN A 360 -0.97 0.17 20.14
C ASN A 360 -1.81 0.50 21.39
N GLU A 361 -3.02 1.04 21.21
CA GLU A 361 -3.89 1.50 22.31
C GLU A 361 -4.32 0.37 23.25
N GLY A 362 -4.37 -0.89 22.78
CA GLY A 362 -4.67 -2.08 23.60
C GLY A 362 -3.52 -2.50 24.48
N GLY A 363 -2.31 -2.00 24.22
CA GLY A 363 -1.08 -2.50 24.81
C GLY A 363 -0.68 -3.85 24.21
N ALA A 364 0.61 -4.18 24.25
CA ALA A 364 1.09 -5.46 23.74
C ALA A 364 0.49 -6.61 24.57
N VAL A 365 -0.25 -7.49 23.92
CA VAL A 365 -0.56 -8.81 24.48
C VAL A 365 0.72 -9.65 24.38
N PRO A 366 1.06 -10.48 25.39
CA PRO A 366 2.33 -11.19 25.45
C PRO A 366 2.70 -12.03 24.21
N ASP A 367 1.70 -12.47 23.46
CA ASP A 367 1.87 -13.36 22.30
C ASP A 367 1.66 -12.64 20.95
N THR A 368 1.47 -11.31 20.94
CA THR A 368 1.30 -10.54 19.70
C THR A 368 2.39 -9.49 19.56
N ARG A 369 2.85 -9.30 18.33
CA ARG A 369 3.89 -8.34 18.00
C ARG A 369 3.27 -7.07 17.41
N HIS A 370 3.52 -5.92 18.05
CA HIS A 370 3.23 -4.63 17.46
C HIS A 370 4.53 -4.01 16.93
N THR A 371 4.57 -3.67 15.63
CA THR A 371 5.83 -3.31 14.95
C THR A 371 6.18 -1.82 15.02
N VAL A 372 5.26 -0.99 15.55
CA VAL A 372 5.44 0.48 15.62
C VAL A 372 5.82 0.93 17.02
N ALA A 373 5.11 0.44 18.04
CA ALA A 373 5.31 0.84 19.43
C ALA A 373 5.16 -0.35 20.38
N PRO A 374 5.97 -0.46 21.44
CA PRO A 374 5.90 -1.56 22.40
C PRO A 374 4.71 -1.46 23.37
N GLY A 375 4.00 -0.33 23.40
CA GLY A 375 2.84 -0.06 24.21
C GLY A 375 2.08 1.18 23.70
N PRO A 376 1.04 1.66 24.41
CA PRO A 376 0.26 2.80 24.00
C PRO A 376 1.10 4.07 23.85
N GLU A 377 1.00 4.71 22.67
CA GLU A 377 1.67 5.97 22.37
C GLU A 377 0.78 6.88 21.53
N ASP A 378 0.85 8.18 21.79
CA ASP A 378 0.23 9.25 21.00
C ASP A 378 1.30 10.02 20.24
N TRP A 379 1.17 10.08 18.90
CA TRP A 379 2.15 10.73 18.04
C TRP A 379 1.56 11.93 17.31
N TRP A 380 2.25 13.08 17.38
CA TRP A 380 2.05 14.21 16.50
C TRP A 380 3.18 14.25 15.48
N SER A 381 2.86 14.13 14.21
CA SER A 381 3.84 14.11 13.11
C SER A 381 3.61 15.29 12.19
N VAL A 382 4.69 15.97 11.80
CA VAL A 382 4.69 17.03 10.79
C VAL A 382 5.81 16.75 9.81
N ASP A 383 5.52 16.76 8.51
CA ASP A 383 6.51 16.64 7.44
C ASP A 383 6.24 17.68 6.35
N VAL A 384 7.30 18.27 5.84
CA VAL A 384 7.30 19.11 4.65
C VAL A 384 8.33 18.57 3.68
N THR A 385 7.86 18.16 2.50
CA THR A 385 8.69 17.64 1.42
C THR A 385 8.66 18.59 0.24
N TYR A 386 9.82 18.90 -0.28
CA TYR A 386 9.96 19.72 -1.49
C TYR A 386 10.78 18.98 -2.53
N ARG A 387 10.17 18.76 -3.70
CA ARG A 387 10.81 18.13 -4.86
C ARG A 387 10.97 19.15 -5.97
N TRP A 388 12.17 19.24 -6.53
CA TRP A 388 12.43 20.07 -7.70
C TRP A 388 13.06 19.26 -8.83
N PRO A 389 12.53 19.41 -10.06
CA PRO A 389 13.08 18.73 -11.22
C PRO A 389 14.44 19.32 -11.61
N ILE A 390 15.30 18.47 -12.10
CA ILE A 390 16.56 18.80 -12.77
C ILE A 390 16.56 18.24 -14.21
N SER A 391 17.55 18.55 -15.03
CA SER A 391 17.55 18.17 -16.46
C SER A 391 17.41 16.67 -16.72
N SER A 392 17.85 15.82 -15.78
CA SER A 392 17.89 14.36 -15.93
C SER A 392 17.30 13.62 -14.71
N GLY A 393 16.36 14.23 -14.01
CA GLY A 393 15.76 13.62 -12.83
C GLY A 393 15.16 14.65 -11.88
N TRP A 394 15.33 14.43 -10.59
CA TRP A 394 14.86 15.34 -9.54
C TRP A 394 15.69 15.22 -8.27
N ILE A 395 15.59 16.24 -7.45
CA ILE A 395 16.08 16.24 -6.07
C ILE A 395 14.88 16.49 -5.17
N GLU A 396 14.81 15.81 -4.04
CA GLU A 396 13.78 15.94 -3.04
C GLU A 396 14.41 16.11 -1.66
N ALA A 397 13.84 16.98 -0.85
CA ALA A 397 14.22 17.13 0.55
C ALA A 397 12.98 17.14 1.43
N THR A 398 13.04 16.39 2.53
CA THR A 398 12.02 16.32 3.56
C THR A 398 12.59 16.82 4.88
N ALA A 399 11.82 17.63 5.58
CA ALA A 399 12.11 18.05 6.94
C ALA A 399 10.82 17.90 7.78
N GLY A 400 10.95 17.31 8.95
CA GLY A 400 9.83 17.05 9.83
C GLY A 400 10.23 16.45 11.16
N GLY A 401 9.29 15.77 11.80
CA GLY A 401 9.52 15.08 13.04
C GLY A 401 8.25 14.63 13.72
N ASP A 402 8.45 13.82 14.76
CA ASP A 402 7.40 13.30 15.61
C ASP A 402 7.60 13.80 17.05
N TYR A 403 6.50 14.24 17.66
CA TYR A 403 6.38 14.28 19.11
C TYR A 403 5.63 13.04 19.55
N GLN A 404 6.24 12.22 20.38
CA GLN A 404 5.69 10.96 20.89
C GLN A 404 5.48 11.10 22.41
N ASP A 405 4.22 10.96 22.82
CA ASP A 405 3.83 10.75 24.21
C ASP A 405 3.71 9.24 24.45
N ARG A 406 4.60 8.69 25.27
CA ARG A 406 4.75 7.24 25.49
C ARG A 406 4.15 6.85 26.82
N GLU A 407 2.85 6.56 26.84
CA GLU A 407 2.13 6.24 28.06
C GLU A 407 2.68 5.00 28.78
N TRP A 408 3.19 4.00 28.04
CA TRP A 408 3.69 2.74 28.59
C TRP A 408 4.94 2.90 29.49
N ASN A 409 5.67 3.99 29.40
CA ASN A 409 6.87 4.25 30.23
C ASN A 409 6.92 5.66 30.82
N ASP A 410 5.84 6.43 30.69
CA ASP A 410 5.68 7.79 31.21
C ASP A 410 6.81 8.75 30.74
N THR A 411 7.12 8.72 29.42
CA THR A 411 8.15 9.56 28.80
C THR A 411 7.68 10.17 27.50
N ASP A 412 8.19 11.37 27.18
CA ASP A 412 8.00 12.05 25.91
C ASP A 412 9.27 12.00 25.05
N ALA A 413 9.12 12.03 23.75
CA ALA A 413 10.24 12.15 22.82
C ALA A 413 9.92 13.11 21.67
N MET A 414 10.84 14.05 21.41
CA MET A 414 10.82 14.86 20.18
C MET A 414 11.87 14.29 19.24
N LEU A 415 11.44 13.84 18.08
CA LEU A 415 12.24 13.05 17.16
C LEU A 415 12.29 13.73 15.78
N PRO A 416 13.28 14.65 15.55
CA PRO A 416 13.43 15.30 14.27
C PRO A 416 13.76 14.33 13.16
N ARG A 417 13.31 14.62 11.94
CA ARG A 417 13.46 13.80 10.75
C ARG A 417 13.92 14.66 9.58
N PHE A 418 14.94 14.20 8.87
CA PHE A 418 15.44 14.84 7.64
C PHE A 418 15.77 13.76 6.62
N ALA A 419 15.37 14.00 5.38
CA ALA A 419 15.72 13.11 4.29
C ALA A 419 16.04 13.91 3.04
N VAL A 420 16.94 13.36 2.22
CA VAL A 420 17.27 13.87 0.88
C VAL A 420 17.34 12.70 -0.08
N SER A 421 16.69 12.85 -1.23
CA SER A 421 16.73 11.90 -2.33
C SER A 421 17.19 12.61 -3.60
N TRP A 422 18.09 11.98 -4.36
CA TRP A 422 18.51 12.43 -5.67
C TRP A 422 18.37 11.30 -6.68
N ARG A 423 17.50 11.51 -7.65
CA ARG A 423 17.27 10.57 -8.75
C ARG A 423 17.81 11.12 -10.05
N HIS A 424 18.54 10.29 -10.78
CA HIS A 424 19.09 10.59 -12.09
C HIS A 424 18.74 9.51 -13.10
N GLU A 425 18.28 9.91 -14.29
CA GLU A 425 18.01 9.02 -15.42
C GLU A 425 18.92 9.39 -16.58
N PHE A 426 19.68 8.42 -17.08
CA PHE A 426 20.50 8.61 -18.27
C PHE A 426 19.57 8.63 -19.50
N GLN A 427 19.83 9.60 -20.38
CA GLN A 427 19.10 9.79 -21.64
C GLN A 427 19.74 9.04 -22.79
#